data_82247db5af6fabd6aff28a46be69cb45
#
_entry.id   82247db5af6fabd6aff28a46be69cb45
#
_cell.length_a   1.000
_cell.length_b   1.000
_cell.length_c   1.000
_cell.angle_alpha   90.00
_cell.angle_beta   90.00
_cell.angle_gamma   90.00
#
_symmetry.space_group_name_H-M   'P 1'
#
loop_
_entity.id
_entity.type
_entity.pdbx_description
1 polymer ?
#
loop_
_entity_poly.entity_id
_entity_poly.type
_entity_poly.pdbx_seq_one_letter_code
_entity_poly.pdbx_strand_id
1 'polypeptide(L)'
;PYFATSVQERKLNSIQFDDGSISFVQGGDMNLSTITVKSKSGEIIRKVQFYITRYNEKTSLTKLDSIVVTSGRTPLERQVYSFQYKMPYNVQSEASYAMDHWGYYNGENVRNRLPIPYGRYYCNDQYYFNFGDSTRNCNETCMQVGILTDIFSPEGVHTNFTYEANRYGKMFSGDANYAKGTYLAGGLRVQRIREKDMHSGFSRTRVFSY
;
A
#
# COMPACT_ATOMS: atom_id res chain seq x y z
N PRO A 1 23.30 11.87 -23.46
CA PRO A 1 23.30 12.83 -22.37
C PRO A 1 22.25 12.40 -21.34
N TYR A 2 22.70 12.16 -20.09
CA TYR A 2 21.80 11.87 -18.98
C TYR A 2 21.38 13.21 -18.40
N PHE A 3 20.08 13.49 -18.39
CA PHE A 3 19.53 14.64 -17.68
C PHE A 3 19.27 14.22 -16.24
N ALA A 4 20.07 14.74 -15.31
CA ALA A 4 19.79 14.60 -13.89
C ALA A 4 18.84 15.73 -13.49
N THR A 5 17.61 15.39 -13.13
CA THR A 5 16.65 16.35 -12.54
C THR A 5 16.77 16.25 -11.02
N SER A 6 17.21 17.32 -10.37
CA SER A 6 17.15 17.40 -8.91
C SER A 6 15.82 18.03 -8.51
N VAL A 7 15.03 17.31 -7.69
CA VAL A 7 13.79 17.82 -7.12
C VAL A 7 14.06 18.20 -5.67
N GLN A 8 13.86 19.49 -5.34
CA GLN A 8 13.89 19.96 -3.96
C GLN A 8 12.46 19.91 -3.38
N GLU A 9 12.19 18.93 -2.55
CA GLU A 9 10.91 18.85 -1.83
C GLU A 9 10.94 19.77 -0.59
N ARG A 10 9.90 20.59 -0.46
CA ARG A 10 9.67 21.37 0.77
C ARG A 10 8.75 20.58 1.69
N LYS A 11 9.15 20.46 2.95
CA LYS A 11 8.34 19.80 3.98
C LYS A 11 7.88 20.80 5.04
N LEU A 12 6.65 20.62 5.49
CA LEU A 12 6.06 21.46 6.51
C LEU A 12 6.73 21.18 7.86
N ASN A 13 7.27 22.24 8.50
CA ASN A 13 7.89 22.14 9.82
C ASN A 13 6.92 22.48 10.95
N SER A 14 6.10 23.52 10.77
CA SER A 14 5.15 23.94 11.79
C SER A 14 3.97 24.70 11.22
N ILE A 15 2.89 24.69 11.98
CA ILE A 15 1.70 25.55 11.81
C ILE A 15 1.56 26.34 13.09
N GLN A 16 1.40 27.67 12.99
CA GLN A 16 1.12 28.58 14.10
C GLN A 16 -0.31 29.07 13.99
N PHE A 17 -1.01 29.16 15.13
CA PHE A 17 -2.36 29.71 15.24
C PHE A 17 -2.50 30.42 16.60
N ASP A 18 -3.57 31.18 16.80
CA ASP A 18 -3.74 32.07 17.97
C ASP A 18 -3.64 31.36 19.31
N ASP A 19 -4.10 30.09 19.38
CA ASP A 19 -4.17 29.32 20.62
C ASP A 19 -3.04 28.30 20.78
N GLY A 20 -2.10 28.22 19.83
CA GLY A 20 -1.00 27.26 19.93
C GLY A 20 -0.23 27.00 18.66
N SER A 21 0.41 25.84 18.61
CA SER A 21 1.20 25.43 17.46
C SER A 21 1.20 23.93 17.26
N ILE A 22 1.44 23.51 16.02
CA ILE A 22 1.69 22.12 15.65
C ILE A 22 3.08 22.08 15.01
N SER A 23 3.95 21.19 15.50
CA SER A 23 5.27 20.95 14.93
C SER A 23 5.37 19.56 14.34
N PHE A 24 6.12 19.45 13.22
CA PHE A 24 6.35 18.21 12.48
C PHE A 24 7.84 17.92 12.50
N VAL A 25 8.24 16.78 13.03
CA VAL A 25 9.64 16.34 13.09
C VAL A 25 9.83 15.19 12.13
N GLN A 26 10.85 15.28 11.29
CA GLN A 26 11.23 14.21 10.38
C GLN A 26 12.25 13.29 11.03
N GLY A 27 12.12 12.01 10.78
CA GLY A 27 13.08 10.97 11.15
C GLY A 27 14.06 10.66 10.02
N GLY A 28 14.69 9.51 10.10
CA GLY A 28 15.49 8.97 9.01
C GLY A 28 14.68 8.78 7.73
N ASP A 29 15.36 8.75 6.58
CA ASP A 29 14.74 8.58 5.26
C ASP A 29 13.64 9.63 4.94
N MET A 30 13.71 10.81 5.56
CA MET A 30 12.75 11.91 5.36
C MET A 30 11.29 11.58 5.73
N ASN A 31 11.05 10.50 6.46
CA ASN A 31 9.73 10.12 6.94
C ASN A 31 9.32 10.98 8.15
N LEU A 32 8.02 11.25 8.27
CA LEU A 32 7.48 11.93 9.44
C LEU A 32 7.61 11.02 10.68
N SER A 33 8.33 11.49 11.71
CA SER A 33 8.55 10.73 12.95
C SER A 33 7.65 11.18 14.08
N THR A 34 7.36 12.50 14.18
CA THR A 34 6.61 13.03 15.32
C THR A 34 5.77 14.24 14.91
N ILE A 35 4.54 14.30 15.43
CA ILE A 35 3.70 15.50 15.44
C ILE A 35 3.50 15.90 16.90
N THR A 36 3.75 17.16 17.22
CA THR A 36 3.52 17.69 18.58
C THR A 36 2.58 18.89 18.52
N VAL A 37 1.50 18.82 19.28
CA VAL A 37 0.54 19.91 19.45
C VAL A 37 0.81 20.59 20.79
N LYS A 38 1.01 21.91 20.77
CA LYS A 38 1.24 22.74 21.96
C LYS A 38 0.18 23.82 22.09
N SER A 39 -0.14 24.16 23.34
CA SER A 39 -0.94 25.32 23.67
C SER A 39 -0.17 26.61 23.42
N LYS A 40 -0.85 27.75 23.55
CA LYS A 40 -0.24 29.10 23.50
C LYS A 40 0.84 29.30 24.59
N SER A 41 0.69 28.65 25.75
CA SER A 41 1.69 28.66 26.82
C SER A 41 2.91 27.76 26.58
N GLY A 42 2.92 27.01 25.46
CA GLY A 42 3.98 26.07 25.12
C GLY A 42 3.83 24.67 25.74
N GLU A 43 2.75 24.44 26.51
CA GLU A 43 2.46 23.13 27.10
C GLU A 43 2.08 22.13 26.01
N ILE A 44 2.62 20.92 26.07
CA ILE A 44 2.26 19.84 25.14
C ILE A 44 0.84 19.37 25.44
N ILE A 45 -0.06 19.48 24.46
CA ILE A 45 -1.42 18.96 24.54
C ILE A 45 -1.46 17.51 24.06
N ARG A 46 -0.78 17.22 22.96
CA ARG A 46 -0.74 15.86 22.34
C ARG A 46 0.54 15.66 21.58
N LYS A 47 1.07 14.44 21.64
CA LYS A 47 2.20 14.00 20.83
C LYS A 47 1.83 12.72 20.10
N VAL A 48 2.11 12.67 18.80
CA VAL A 48 1.92 11.49 17.93
C VAL A 48 3.27 11.08 17.41
N GLN A 49 3.66 9.83 17.63
CA GLN A 49 4.92 9.26 17.16
C GLN A 49 4.64 8.15 16.16
N PHE A 50 5.35 8.19 15.04
CA PHE A 50 5.26 7.21 13.95
C PHE A 50 6.48 6.32 14.00
N TYR A 51 6.28 5.02 14.07
CA TYR A 51 7.35 4.02 13.99
C TYR A 51 7.29 3.40 12.61
N ILE A 52 8.33 3.70 11.83
CA ILE A 52 8.42 3.33 10.43
C ILE A 52 9.70 2.52 10.25
N THR A 53 9.59 1.35 9.62
CA THR A 53 10.74 0.51 9.27
C THR A 53 10.75 0.21 7.78
N ARG A 54 11.89 -0.26 7.28
CA ARG A 54 11.98 -0.78 5.93
C ARG A 54 11.37 -2.18 5.84
N TYR A 55 10.83 -2.54 4.70
CA TYR A 55 10.33 -3.89 4.45
C TYR A 55 11.44 -4.94 4.59
N ASN A 56 12.63 -4.65 4.07
CA ASN A 56 13.86 -5.43 4.26
C ASN A 56 15.07 -4.54 3.96
N GLU A 57 16.29 -5.06 4.15
CA GLU A 57 17.54 -4.32 3.94
C GLU A 57 17.85 -3.99 2.47
N LYS A 58 17.16 -4.65 1.53
CA LYS A 58 17.42 -4.54 0.08
C LYS A 58 16.51 -3.53 -0.62
N THR A 59 15.57 -2.91 0.11
CA THR A 59 14.60 -1.96 -0.45
C THR A 59 14.57 -0.66 0.36
N SER A 60 14.36 0.47 -0.28
CA SER A 60 14.05 1.74 0.37
C SER A 60 12.57 1.87 0.75
N LEU A 61 11.71 0.93 0.29
CA LEU A 61 10.30 0.92 0.64
C LEU A 61 10.13 0.77 2.15
N THR A 62 9.35 1.67 2.73
CA THR A 62 9.06 1.71 4.16
C THR A 62 7.63 1.31 4.47
N LYS A 63 7.39 0.86 5.69
CA LYS A 63 6.07 0.53 6.24
C LYS A 63 5.89 1.18 7.60
N LEU A 64 4.66 1.54 7.93
CA LEU A 64 4.29 2.06 9.23
C LEU A 64 3.99 0.88 10.18
N ASP A 65 4.84 0.65 11.16
CA ASP A 65 4.64 -0.45 12.12
C ASP A 65 3.66 -0.09 13.23
N SER A 66 3.77 1.14 13.75
CA SER A 66 2.86 1.61 14.79
C SER A 66 2.77 3.14 14.85
N ILE A 67 1.66 3.59 15.46
CA ILE A 67 1.44 4.98 15.86
C ILE A 67 1.23 4.98 17.38
N VAL A 68 1.97 5.83 18.08
CA VAL A 68 1.81 6.04 19.53
C VAL A 68 1.30 7.45 19.77
N VAL A 69 0.12 7.57 20.38
CA VAL A 69 -0.47 8.84 20.78
C VAL A 69 -0.37 8.97 22.27
N THR A 70 0.18 10.10 22.76
CA THR A 70 0.27 10.44 24.17
C THR A 70 -0.39 11.77 24.44
N SER A 71 -1.05 11.90 25.60
CA SER A 71 -1.52 13.17 26.13
C SER A 71 -0.37 13.92 26.79
N GLY A 72 -0.34 15.25 26.67
CA GLY A 72 0.62 16.07 27.41
C GLY A 72 0.39 16.09 28.92
N ARG A 73 -0.86 15.91 29.35
CA ARG A 73 -1.23 15.92 30.77
C ARG A 73 -0.98 14.59 31.48
N THR A 74 -1.17 13.49 30.75
CA THR A 74 -0.97 12.12 31.25
C THR A 74 -0.03 11.36 30.32
N PRO A 75 1.30 11.64 30.33
CA PRO A 75 2.24 11.02 29.40
C PRO A 75 2.35 9.49 29.54
N LEU A 76 1.89 8.93 30.68
CA LEU A 76 1.84 7.49 30.93
C LEU A 76 0.69 6.81 30.18
N GLU A 77 -0.36 7.56 29.84
CA GLU A 77 -1.46 7.04 29.03
C GLU A 77 -1.08 7.07 27.56
N ARG A 78 -0.77 5.89 27.03
CA ARG A 78 -0.35 5.69 25.65
C ARG A 78 -1.43 4.93 24.89
N GLN A 79 -1.88 5.50 23.80
CA GLN A 79 -2.71 4.80 22.82
C GLN A 79 -1.79 4.30 21.71
N VAL A 80 -1.75 2.98 21.50
CA VAL A 80 -0.88 2.35 20.52
C VAL A 80 -1.73 1.68 19.44
N TYR A 81 -1.53 2.11 18.20
CA TYR A 81 -2.06 1.44 17.01
C TYR A 81 -0.92 0.68 16.37
N SER A 82 -1.11 -0.60 16.06
CA SER A 82 -0.12 -1.42 15.36
C SER A 82 -0.67 -1.95 14.04
N PHE A 83 0.22 -2.08 13.06
CA PHE A 83 -0.14 -2.44 11.69
C PHE A 83 0.66 -3.67 11.24
N GLN A 84 0.00 -4.59 10.55
CA GLN A 84 0.67 -5.73 9.92
C GLN A 84 0.39 -5.73 8.42
N TYR A 85 1.34 -6.28 7.68
CA TYR A 85 1.33 -6.28 6.23
C TYR A 85 1.62 -7.68 5.71
N LYS A 86 1.06 -8.01 4.55
CA LYS A 86 1.36 -9.27 3.87
C LYS A 86 2.78 -9.22 3.31
N MET A 87 3.69 -9.96 3.95
CA MET A 87 5.10 -9.97 3.60
C MET A 87 5.46 -11.31 2.94
N PRO A 88 5.79 -11.35 1.66
CA PRO A 88 6.44 -12.50 1.08
C PRO A 88 7.94 -12.52 1.43
N TYR A 89 8.54 -13.70 1.41
CA TYR A 89 9.97 -13.89 1.69
C TYR A 89 10.91 -13.15 0.73
N ASN A 90 10.42 -12.76 -0.46
CA ASN A 90 11.22 -12.13 -1.51
C ASN A 90 10.54 -10.86 -2.02
N VAL A 91 10.58 -9.76 -1.26
CA VAL A 91 10.32 -8.43 -1.82
C VAL A 91 11.53 -8.09 -2.70
N GLN A 92 11.29 -7.99 -4.01
CA GLN A 92 12.33 -7.54 -4.94
C GLN A 92 12.65 -6.05 -4.70
N SER A 93 13.85 -5.63 -5.12
CA SER A 93 14.26 -4.24 -5.03
C SER A 93 13.34 -3.34 -5.87
N GLU A 94 13.30 -2.04 -5.57
CA GLU A 94 12.58 -1.01 -6.31
C GLU A 94 12.88 -0.98 -7.81
N ALA A 95 14.09 -1.41 -8.18
CA ALA A 95 14.52 -1.52 -9.58
C ALA A 95 13.99 -2.79 -10.28
N SER A 96 13.07 -3.52 -9.66
CA SER A 96 12.48 -4.71 -10.29
C SER A 96 11.52 -4.31 -11.40
N TYR A 97 11.72 -4.89 -12.57
CA TYR A 97 10.77 -4.80 -13.69
C TYR A 97 9.62 -5.82 -13.60
N ALA A 98 9.52 -6.55 -12.49
CA ALA A 98 8.47 -7.54 -12.23
C ALA A 98 7.13 -6.86 -11.93
N MET A 99 6.56 -6.21 -12.93
CA MET A 99 5.27 -5.51 -12.82
C MET A 99 4.34 -5.87 -13.96
N ASP A 100 3.06 -5.94 -13.64
CA ASP A 100 2.01 -6.18 -14.62
C ASP A 100 1.73 -4.93 -15.49
N HIS A 101 0.67 -4.99 -16.31
CA HIS A 101 0.26 -3.88 -17.18
C HIS A 101 -0.13 -2.60 -16.42
N TRP A 102 -0.54 -2.72 -15.18
CA TRP A 102 -1.02 -1.64 -14.32
C TRP A 102 0.04 -1.16 -13.33
N GLY A 103 1.25 -1.79 -13.34
CA GLY A 103 2.35 -1.41 -12.47
C GLY A 103 2.38 -2.13 -11.12
N TYR A 104 1.56 -3.16 -10.91
CA TYR A 104 1.58 -3.98 -9.70
C TYR A 104 2.62 -5.10 -9.80
N TYR A 105 3.24 -5.41 -8.68
CA TYR A 105 4.19 -6.53 -8.61
C TYR A 105 3.51 -7.85 -8.98
N ASN A 106 4.09 -8.57 -9.94
CA ASN A 106 3.54 -9.82 -10.47
C ASN A 106 4.43 -11.05 -10.24
N GLY A 107 5.59 -10.88 -9.60
CA GLY A 107 6.48 -11.98 -9.24
C GLY A 107 7.38 -12.50 -10.36
N GLU A 108 7.28 -11.97 -11.58
CA GLU A 108 8.09 -12.40 -12.71
C GLU A 108 9.55 -11.96 -12.55
N ASN A 109 10.48 -12.83 -12.90
CA ASN A 109 11.91 -12.55 -12.81
C ASN A 109 12.45 -11.90 -14.09
N VAL A 110 12.12 -10.63 -14.29
CA VAL A 110 12.59 -9.88 -15.46
C VAL A 110 13.80 -9.03 -15.08
N ARG A 111 14.99 -9.43 -15.59
CA ARG A 111 16.25 -8.83 -15.12
C ARG A 111 16.65 -7.51 -15.78
N ASN A 112 16.31 -7.27 -17.04
CA ASN A 112 16.99 -6.25 -17.83
C ASN A 112 16.09 -5.24 -18.56
N ARG A 113 14.77 -5.43 -18.60
CA ARG A 113 13.84 -4.55 -19.33
C ARG A 113 12.40 -4.75 -18.87
N LEU A 114 11.58 -3.72 -19.07
CA LEU A 114 10.14 -3.87 -19.00
C LEU A 114 9.68 -4.94 -19.98
N PRO A 115 8.95 -5.98 -19.53
CA PRO A 115 8.45 -7.01 -20.41
C PRO A 115 7.49 -6.40 -21.44
N ILE A 116 7.55 -6.90 -22.64
CA ILE A 116 6.63 -6.50 -23.71
C ILE A 116 5.33 -7.30 -23.50
N PRO A 117 4.17 -6.64 -23.39
CA PRO A 117 2.91 -7.34 -23.23
C PRO A 117 2.62 -8.22 -24.44
N TYR A 118 2.03 -9.38 -24.21
CA TYR A 118 1.55 -10.21 -25.30
C TYR A 118 0.54 -9.44 -26.14
N GLY A 119 0.76 -9.39 -27.42
CA GLY A 119 -0.14 -8.80 -28.39
C GLY A 119 -0.13 -9.56 -29.70
N ARG A 120 -1.20 -9.37 -30.44
CA ARG A 120 -1.34 -9.91 -31.80
C ARG A 120 -1.66 -8.77 -32.73
N TYR A 121 -0.80 -8.58 -33.73
CA TYR A 121 -1.00 -7.59 -34.77
C TYR A 121 -1.49 -8.27 -36.05
N TYR A 122 -2.56 -7.74 -36.65
CA TYR A 122 -3.09 -8.20 -37.93
C TYR A 122 -2.51 -7.33 -39.03
N CYS A 123 -1.77 -7.94 -39.93
CA CYS A 123 -1.28 -7.27 -41.12
C CYS A 123 -2.02 -7.86 -42.33
N ASN A 124 -2.87 -7.08 -42.98
CA ASN A 124 -3.60 -7.47 -44.20
C ASN A 124 -4.24 -8.85 -44.11
N ASP A 125 -5.35 -9.01 -43.48
CA ASP A 125 -6.27 -10.17 -43.38
C ASP A 125 -5.68 -11.60 -43.40
N GLN A 126 -4.34 -11.76 -43.59
CA GLN A 126 -3.70 -13.04 -43.78
C GLN A 126 -2.48 -13.32 -42.90
N TYR A 127 -1.92 -12.31 -42.20
CA TYR A 127 -0.72 -12.52 -41.39
C TYR A 127 -0.91 -12.03 -39.95
N TYR A 128 -0.61 -12.94 -39.02
CA TYR A 128 -0.58 -12.59 -37.58
C TYR A 128 0.87 -12.38 -37.13
N PHE A 129 1.09 -11.29 -36.47
CA PHE A 129 2.34 -11.09 -35.74
C PHE A 129 2.04 -11.21 -34.25
N ASN A 130 2.58 -12.25 -33.62
CA ASN A 130 2.55 -12.34 -32.15
C ASN A 130 3.80 -11.64 -31.61
N PHE A 131 3.65 -10.79 -30.63
CA PHE A 131 4.76 -10.15 -29.95
C PHE A 131 4.55 -10.20 -28.43
N GLY A 132 5.68 -10.11 -27.70
CA GLY A 132 5.66 -10.18 -26.25
C GLY A 132 5.32 -11.58 -25.71
N ASP A 133 5.05 -11.62 -24.43
CA ASP A 133 4.74 -12.84 -23.70
C ASP A 133 3.82 -12.56 -22.50
N SER A 134 3.58 -13.58 -21.67
CA SER A 134 2.73 -13.48 -20.49
C SER A 134 3.41 -12.85 -19.27
N THR A 135 4.65 -12.40 -19.37
CA THR A 135 5.42 -11.88 -18.22
C THR A 135 4.86 -10.59 -17.63
N ARG A 136 3.93 -9.95 -18.31
CA ARG A 136 3.15 -8.81 -17.77
C ARG A 136 1.75 -9.15 -17.29
N ASN A 137 1.41 -10.42 -17.21
CA ASN A 137 0.10 -10.80 -16.66
C ASN A 137 0.02 -10.48 -15.17
N CYS A 138 -1.19 -10.18 -14.72
CA CYS A 138 -1.47 -9.97 -13.30
C CYS A 138 -1.29 -11.28 -12.51
N ASN A 139 -0.78 -11.15 -11.30
CA ASN A 139 -0.70 -12.25 -10.35
C ASN A 139 -1.34 -11.80 -9.03
N GLU A 140 -2.50 -12.36 -8.70
CA GLU A 140 -3.30 -11.99 -7.53
C GLU A 140 -2.54 -12.15 -6.21
N THR A 141 -1.70 -13.18 -6.09
CA THR A 141 -0.89 -13.40 -4.89
C THR A 141 0.24 -12.37 -4.77
N CYS A 142 0.90 -12.07 -5.88
CA CYS A 142 2.02 -11.14 -5.91
C CYS A 142 1.57 -9.69 -5.72
N MET A 143 0.43 -9.30 -6.27
CA MET A 143 -0.15 -7.96 -6.05
C MET A 143 -0.45 -7.65 -4.58
N GLN A 144 -0.61 -8.67 -3.73
CA GLN A 144 -0.87 -8.49 -2.30
C GLN A 144 0.38 -8.26 -1.46
N VAL A 145 1.55 -8.20 -2.09
CA VAL A 145 2.82 -7.92 -1.41
C VAL A 145 2.81 -6.51 -0.81
N GLY A 146 3.08 -6.42 0.49
CA GLY A 146 3.13 -5.14 1.19
C GLY A 146 1.78 -4.50 1.50
N ILE A 147 0.66 -5.19 1.22
CA ILE A 147 -0.66 -4.66 1.56
C ILE A 147 -0.94 -4.80 3.07
N LEU A 148 -1.62 -3.81 3.64
CA LEU A 148 -2.06 -3.82 5.04
C LEU A 148 -3.07 -4.96 5.27
N THR A 149 -2.77 -5.86 6.21
CA THR A 149 -3.65 -6.98 6.55
C THR A 149 -4.34 -6.82 7.90
N ASP A 150 -3.69 -6.18 8.86
CA ASP A 150 -4.21 -6.10 10.22
C ASP A 150 -3.93 -4.75 10.88
N ILE A 151 -4.91 -4.30 11.66
CA ILE A 151 -4.82 -3.13 12.53
C ILE A 151 -5.20 -3.59 13.94
N PHE A 152 -4.34 -3.29 14.91
CA PHE A 152 -4.63 -3.46 16.33
C PHE A 152 -4.80 -2.08 16.96
N SER A 153 -5.96 -1.82 17.53
CA SER A 153 -6.25 -0.55 18.18
C SER A 153 -6.02 -0.61 19.69
N PRO A 154 -5.77 0.53 20.36
CA PRO A 154 -5.55 0.59 21.81
C PRO A 154 -6.76 0.14 22.62
N GLU A 155 -7.97 0.20 22.04
CA GLU A 155 -9.21 -0.27 22.65
C GLU A 155 -9.33 -1.80 22.64
N GLY A 156 -8.32 -2.51 22.12
CA GLY A 156 -8.32 -3.98 22.03
C GLY A 156 -9.10 -4.52 20.84
N VAL A 157 -9.38 -3.71 19.83
CA VAL A 157 -10.00 -4.17 18.59
C VAL A 157 -8.95 -4.58 17.58
N HIS A 158 -9.07 -5.80 17.07
CA HIS A 158 -8.29 -6.32 15.94
C HIS A 158 -9.15 -6.27 14.67
N THR A 159 -8.71 -5.48 13.69
CA THR A 159 -9.34 -5.40 12.36
C THR A 159 -8.48 -6.12 11.35
N ASN A 160 -9.04 -7.12 10.69
CA ASN A 160 -8.36 -7.90 9.64
C ASN A 160 -9.02 -7.64 8.29
N PHE A 161 -8.19 -7.47 7.27
CA PHE A 161 -8.59 -7.23 5.87
C PHE A 161 -8.23 -8.43 5.00
N THR A 162 -9.20 -8.87 4.19
CA THR A 162 -8.98 -9.83 3.11
C THR A 162 -9.23 -9.14 1.78
N TYR A 163 -8.37 -9.39 0.81
CA TYR A 163 -8.41 -8.75 -0.50
C TYR A 163 -8.60 -9.78 -1.60
N GLU A 164 -9.15 -9.33 -2.71
CA GLU A 164 -9.23 -10.05 -3.96
C GLU A 164 -8.79 -9.15 -5.11
N ALA A 165 -8.31 -9.75 -6.21
CA ALA A 165 -7.95 -8.99 -7.41
C ALA A 165 -9.19 -8.44 -8.10
N ASN A 166 -9.02 -7.29 -8.77
CA ASN A 166 -10.01 -6.81 -9.72
C ASN A 166 -10.14 -7.80 -10.87
N ARG A 167 -11.36 -7.89 -11.42
CA ARG A 167 -11.67 -8.78 -12.55
C ARG A 167 -12.47 -8.03 -13.59
N TYR A 168 -12.31 -8.40 -14.86
CA TYR A 168 -13.08 -7.85 -15.97
C TYR A 168 -13.60 -8.96 -16.88
N GLY A 169 -14.69 -8.70 -17.56
CA GLY A 169 -15.22 -9.54 -18.61
C GLY A 169 -14.59 -9.21 -19.97
N LYS A 170 -14.70 -10.10 -20.91
CA LYS A 170 -14.20 -9.91 -22.29
C LYS A 170 -15.06 -8.86 -22.99
N MET A 171 -14.47 -7.72 -23.36
CA MET A 171 -15.22 -6.58 -23.95
C MET A 171 -15.46 -6.69 -25.44
N PHE A 172 -14.78 -7.59 -26.19
CA PHE A 172 -14.86 -7.65 -27.64
C PHE A 172 -14.86 -9.09 -28.16
N SER A 173 -16.01 -9.62 -28.39
CA SER A 173 -16.37 -10.51 -29.50
C SER A 173 -17.89 -10.65 -29.52
N GLY A 174 -18.49 -10.71 -30.72
CA GLY A 174 -19.91 -10.98 -30.89
C GLY A 174 -20.37 -12.36 -30.38
N ASP A 175 -19.57 -13.00 -29.53
CA ASP A 175 -19.87 -14.25 -28.87
C ASP A 175 -20.73 -14.02 -27.63
N ALA A 176 -21.90 -14.70 -27.61
CA ALA A 176 -22.87 -14.70 -26.53
C ALA A 176 -22.34 -15.23 -25.17
N ASN A 177 -21.08 -15.66 -25.09
CA ASN A 177 -20.43 -16.18 -23.88
C ASN A 177 -19.61 -15.11 -23.16
N TYR A 178 -20.22 -13.99 -22.85
CA TYR A 178 -19.64 -12.95 -22.02
C TYR A 178 -19.62 -13.40 -20.55
N ALA A 179 -18.54 -14.02 -20.12
CA ALA A 179 -18.37 -14.37 -18.71
C ALA A 179 -17.81 -13.15 -17.94
N LYS A 180 -18.69 -12.43 -17.25
CA LYS A 180 -18.34 -11.33 -16.38
C LYS A 180 -17.33 -11.83 -15.32
N GLY A 181 -16.21 -11.11 -15.15
CA GLY A 181 -15.25 -11.39 -14.08
C GLY A 181 -14.29 -12.55 -14.33
N THR A 182 -14.06 -12.95 -15.59
CA THR A 182 -13.20 -14.09 -15.92
C THR A 182 -11.71 -13.78 -15.89
N TYR A 183 -11.31 -12.55 -16.24
CA TYR A 183 -9.90 -12.14 -16.35
C TYR A 183 -9.46 -11.31 -15.18
N LEU A 184 -8.21 -11.53 -14.74
CA LEU A 184 -7.59 -10.70 -13.72
C LEU A 184 -7.24 -9.33 -14.30
N ALA A 185 -7.54 -8.28 -13.54
CA ALA A 185 -7.06 -6.93 -13.77
C ALA A 185 -6.10 -6.51 -12.66
N GLY A 186 -5.28 -5.49 -12.93
CA GLY A 186 -4.40 -4.94 -11.91
C GLY A 186 -5.16 -4.27 -10.78
N GLY A 187 -4.55 -4.35 -9.59
CA GLY A 187 -5.10 -3.79 -8.37
C GLY A 187 -5.98 -4.74 -7.57
N LEU A 188 -6.18 -4.35 -6.33
CA LEU A 188 -6.89 -5.11 -5.32
C LEU A 188 -8.10 -4.33 -4.81
N ARG A 189 -9.10 -5.08 -4.37
CA ARG A 189 -10.26 -4.55 -3.66
C ARG A 189 -10.49 -5.34 -2.38
N VAL A 190 -11.12 -4.71 -1.40
CA VAL A 190 -11.41 -5.35 -0.12
C VAL A 190 -12.55 -6.36 -0.31
N GLN A 191 -12.28 -7.62 -0.10
CA GLN A 191 -13.30 -8.68 -0.11
C GLN A 191 -14.02 -8.77 1.23
N ARG A 192 -13.27 -8.66 2.34
CA ARG A 192 -13.80 -8.84 3.68
C ARG A 192 -13.07 -7.97 4.70
N ILE A 193 -13.82 -7.40 5.64
CA ILE A 193 -13.30 -6.79 6.86
C ILE A 193 -13.87 -7.55 8.04
N ARG A 194 -12.99 -8.06 8.92
CA ARG A 194 -13.35 -8.70 10.18
C ARG A 194 -12.82 -7.86 11.33
N GLU A 195 -13.70 -7.45 12.21
CA GLU A 195 -13.39 -6.76 13.47
C GLU A 195 -13.63 -7.74 14.62
N LYS A 196 -12.65 -7.88 15.51
CA LYS A 196 -12.72 -8.73 16.69
C LYS A 196 -12.32 -7.93 17.91
N ASP A 197 -13.19 -7.87 18.91
CA ASP A 197 -12.86 -7.38 20.24
C ASP A 197 -12.05 -8.49 20.96
N MET A 198 -10.81 -8.18 21.31
CA MET A 198 -9.89 -9.13 21.95
C MET A 198 -10.20 -9.38 23.41
N HIS A 199 -11.00 -8.51 24.05
CA HIS A 199 -11.42 -8.66 25.45
C HIS A 199 -12.68 -9.51 25.59
N SER A 200 -13.73 -9.19 24.82
CA SER A 200 -15.00 -9.91 24.86
C SER A 200 -15.06 -11.14 23.94
N GLY A 201 -14.15 -11.19 22.95
CA GLY A 201 -14.17 -12.20 21.88
C GLY A 201 -15.26 -11.97 20.83
N PHE A 202 -16.10 -10.95 20.98
CA PHE A 202 -17.12 -10.59 19.99
C PHE A 202 -16.46 -10.26 18.64
N SER A 203 -17.08 -10.71 17.55
CA SER A 203 -16.59 -10.42 16.21
C SER A 203 -17.70 -10.02 15.26
N ARG A 204 -17.39 -9.07 14.38
CA ARG A 204 -18.25 -8.60 13.30
C ARG A 204 -17.52 -8.78 11.98
N THR A 205 -18.23 -9.24 10.96
CA THR A 205 -17.67 -9.40 9.61
C THR A 205 -18.53 -8.66 8.60
N ARG A 206 -17.87 -7.92 7.71
CA ARG A 206 -18.47 -7.30 6.52
C ARG A 206 -17.85 -7.97 5.29
N VAL A 207 -18.69 -8.41 4.36
CA VAL A 207 -18.28 -8.98 3.07
C VAL A 207 -18.76 -8.07 1.97
N PHE A 208 -17.92 -7.83 0.99
CA PHE A 208 -18.21 -6.99 -0.16
C PHE A 208 -18.30 -7.85 -1.42
N SER A 209 -19.34 -7.63 -2.21
CA SER A 209 -19.55 -8.24 -3.53
C SER A 209 -19.55 -7.15 -4.60
N TYR A 210 -18.90 -7.41 -5.73
CA TYR A 210 -18.67 -6.44 -6.80
C TYR A 210 -19.18 -6.95 -8.15
#